data_cbd739fe1543d319f1b023db1eac0ea3
#
_entry.id   cbd739fe1543d319f1b023db1eac0ea3
#
_cell.length_a   1.000
_cell.length_b   1.000
_cell.length_c   1.000
_cell.angle_alpha   90.00
_cell.angle_beta   90.00
_cell.angle_gamma   90.00
#
_symmetry.space_group_name_H-M   'P 1'
#
loop_
_entity.id
_entity.type
_entity.pdbx_description
1 polymer ?
#
loop_
_entity_poly.entity_id
_entity_poly.type
_entity_poly.pdbx_seq_one_letter_code
_entity_poly.pdbx_strand_id
1 'polypeptide(L)'
;VDEFLSWQADIVNEYRRNDQFITHNFDFEWRGYSYGVQPDVNHYHAAQCLTIAGVDIYHPTQDDLTGAEIAFGGDMTRSLKNGNYLVLETEAQGYPGWTPYKGQLRLQAYSHLASGANSVMYWHWHSIHNSFETYWKGLLSHDFQENDAYREACLIGQEFQKIGKSLINIKKKNEVAILVSNEALTALKWFGIQATAAGNDGIGYNDVVRWIYDALYQMNVECDFIWPESENLNQYKAIFVPALYAAPDELLQKLNRYVADGGNLVATFKTAFANENVKVSHEVQPHILNNCFGVEYHQFTFPKNVGLKGTVVGENPEAEAKIFMELLISKGAEVLAHYDHYNWKEYAAITKNHYGRGTAVYLGCMTDQATLKAVMKDILQSAQVELPIYSYPVIVRKGINDFGKNVKYFFNYSAKEQNVPYIYKNGVELLAENPIKAQENLNIPAWGVKIVEECDEQ
;
A
#
# COMPACT_ATOMS: atom_id res chain seq x y z
N VAL A 1 22.62 -4.87 8.77
CA VAL A 1 22.51 -3.91 7.65
C VAL A 1 22.49 -2.49 8.20
N ASP A 2 21.63 -2.17 9.15
CA ASP A 2 21.40 -0.82 9.69
C ASP A 2 22.68 -0.20 10.28
N GLU A 3 23.42 -0.95 11.09
CA GLU A 3 24.70 -0.52 11.66
C GLU A 3 25.73 -0.21 10.56
N PHE A 4 25.78 -1.04 9.50
CA PHE A 4 26.71 -0.81 8.39
C PHE A 4 26.34 0.43 7.58
N LEU A 5 25.06 0.65 7.27
CA LEU A 5 24.60 1.85 6.57
C LEU A 5 24.81 3.11 7.41
N SER A 6 24.55 3.05 8.71
CA SER A 6 24.80 4.16 9.63
C SER A 6 26.29 4.52 9.68
N TRP A 7 27.18 3.52 9.76
CA TRP A 7 28.62 3.75 9.71
C TRP A 7 29.06 4.41 8.40
N GLN A 8 28.52 3.98 7.25
CA GLN A 8 28.81 4.64 5.97
C GLN A 8 28.29 6.09 5.93
N ALA A 9 27.06 6.30 6.41
CA ALA A 9 26.47 7.64 6.48
C ALA A 9 27.28 8.58 7.39
N ASP A 10 27.81 8.09 8.51
CA ASP A 10 28.64 8.85 9.44
C ASP A 10 29.93 9.33 8.75
N ILE A 11 30.60 8.45 7.99
CA ILE A 11 31.79 8.82 7.18
C ILE A 11 31.42 9.90 6.15
N VAL A 12 30.32 9.73 5.42
CA VAL A 12 29.87 10.72 4.44
C VAL A 12 29.56 12.06 5.11
N ASN A 13 28.97 12.06 6.30
CA ASN A 13 28.65 13.26 7.07
C ASN A 13 29.89 14.09 7.46
N GLU A 14 31.07 13.46 7.62
CA GLU A 14 32.31 14.18 7.89
C GLU A 14 32.79 15.06 6.71
N TYR A 15 32.42 14.67 5.48
CA TYR A 15 32.96 15.30 4.25
C TYR A 15 31.92 16.07 3.44
N ARG A 16 30.61 15.76 3.62
CA ARG A 16 29.55 16.43 2.85
C ARG A 16 29.35 17.88 3.28
N ARG A 17 28.91 18.71 2.36
CA ARG A 17 28.37 20.04 2.66
C ARG A 17 26.96 19.93 3.21
N ASN A 18 26.51 20.95 3.94
CA ASN A 18 25.16 20.97 4.54
C ASN A 18 24.01 20.96 3.51
N ASP A 19 24.28 21.36 2.27
CA ASP A 19 23.31 21.37 1.17
C ASP A 19 23.23 20.04 0.42
N GLN A 20 24.06 19.07 0.73
CA GLN A 20 24.05 17.73 0.12
C GLN A 20 23.21 16.78 0.96
N PHE A 21 22.39 15.99 0.31
CA PHE A 21 21.60 14.93 0.94
C PHE A 21 22.31 13.57 0.87
N ILE A 22 21.93 12.68 1.78
CA ILE A 22 22.32 11.27 1.77
C ILE A 22 21.06 10.45 1.53
N THR A 23 21.11 9.56 0.58
CA THR A 23 20.04 8.64 0.25
C THR A 23 20.60 7.24 -0.05
N HIS A 24 19.72 6.26 -0.15
CA HIS A 24 20.06 4.88 -0.51
C HIS A 24 18.91 4.28 -1.33
N ASN A 25 19.25 3.41 -2.30
CA ASN A 25 18.29 2.67 -3.09
C ASN A 25 17.68 1.57 -2.22
N PHE A 26 16.45 1.78 -1.76
CA PHE A 26 15.68 0.71 -1.15
C PHE A 26 14.93 -0.06 -2.22
N ASP A 27 14.80 -1.35 -1.98
CA ASP A 27 14.10 -2.29 -2.83
C ASP A 27 13.11 -3.09 -1.99
N PHE A 28 11.91 -3.32 -2.49
CA PHE A 28 10.86 -4.02 -1.76
C PHE A 28 10.53 -5.33 -2.45
N GLU A 29 10.94 -6.46 -1.90
CA GLU A 29 10.61 -7.79 -2.42
C GLU A 29 9.09 -8.03 -2.35
N TRP A 30 8.48 -8.37 -3.50
CA TRP A 30 7.08 -8.74 -3.59
C TRP A 30 6.79 -9.52 -4.88
N ARG A 31 6.17 -10.71 -4.77
CA ARG A 31 5.67 -11.53 -5.90
C ARG A 31 6.60 -11.61 -7.12
N GLY A 32 7.89 -11.73 -6.89
CA GLY A 32 8.89 -11.76 -7.97
C GLY A 32 9.27 -10.39 -8.54
N TYR A 33 8.69 -9.31 -8.03
CA TYR A 33 9.13 -7.93 -8.17
C TYR A 33 9.78 -7.49 -6.87
N SER A 34 10.32 -6.33 -6.83
CA SER A 34 10.97 -5.79 -5.63
C SER A 34 10.01 -5.06 -4.69
N TYR A 35 8.89 -5.69 -4.33
CA TYR A 35 7.86 -5.04 -3.50
C TYR A 35 7.51 -5.80 -2.25
N GLY A 36 7.43 -5.09 -1.15
CA GLY A 36 7.05 -5.54 0.16
C GLY A 36 8.17 -5.43 1.17
N VAL A 37 7.91 -5.85 2.39
CA VAL A 37 8.91 -5.85 3.46
C VAL A 37 9.91 -6.98 3.22
N GLN A 38 11.21 -6.71 3.38
CA GLN A 38 12.25 -7.72 3.20
C GLN A 38 12.63 -8.36 4.55
N PRO A 39 12.83 -9.69 4.61
CA PRO A 39 13.15 -10.37 5.87
C PRO A 39 14.53 -10.02 6.41
N ASP A 40 15.47 -9.72 5.53
CA ASP A 40 16.88 -9.51 5.89
C ASP A 40 17.22 -8.03 6.10
N VAL A 41 16.29 -7.11 5.79
CA VAL A 41 16.47 -5.66 5.91
C VAL A 41 15.23 -5.01 6.51
N ASN A 42 15.38 -4.38 7.64
CA ASN A 42 14.36 -3.48 8.15
C ASN A 42 14.53 -2.10 7.53
N HIS A 43 13.75 -1.79 6.50
CA HIS A 43 13.85 -0.53 5.77
C HIS A 43 13.59 0.69 6.65
N TYR A 44 12.70 0.58 7.64
CA TYR A 44 12.43 1.66 8.57
C TYR A 44 13.68 2.02 9.38
N HIS A 45 14.36 1.02 9.97
CA HIS A 45 15.60 1.24 10.70
C HIS A 45 16.73 1.74 9.79
N ALA A 46 16.90 1.09 8.63
CA ALA A 46 17.95 1.44 7.67
C ALA A 46 17.80 2.87 7.12
N ALA A 47 16.57 3.38 7.01
CA ALA A 47 16.32 4.74 6.54
C ALA A 47 16.68 5.83 7.57
N GLN A 48 16.86 5.51 8.86
CA GLN A 48 17.06 6.52 9.89
C GLN A 48 18.35 7.31 9.72
N CYS A 49 19.41 6.71 9.20
CA CYS A 49 20.70 7.39 8.94
C CYS A 49 20.67 8.28 7.69
N LEU A 50 19.62 8.22 6.86
CA LEU A 50 19.52 9.00 5.62
C LEU A 50 18.86 10.36 5.86
N THR A 51 19.15 11.32 5.01
CA THR A 51 18.47 12.63 5.01
C THR A 51 17.16 12.58 4.24
N ILE A 52 17.11 11.77 3.19
CA ILE A 52 15.90 11.52 2.38
C ILE A 52 15.88 10.05 1.94
N ALA A 53 14.72 9.43 1.99
CA ALA A 53 14.56 8.06 1.51
C ALA A 53 14.64 8.02 -0.03
N GLY A 54 15.24 6.97 -0.56
CA GLY A 54 15.28 6.67 -1.99
C GLY A 54 14.79 5.25 -2.24
N VAL A 55 14.27 4.98 -3.42
CA VAL A 55 13.68 3.69 -3.76
C VAL A 55 13.81 3.38 -5.24
N ASP A 56 13.94 2.09 -5.51
CA ASP A 56 13.83 1.51 -6.84
C ASP A 56 12.45 0.85 -6.96
N ILE A 57 11.65 1.33 -7.90
CA ILE A 57 10.28 0.85 -8.10
C ILE A 57 10.15 0.32 -9.54
N TYR A 58 10.09 -0.99 -9.67
CA TYR A 58 9.84 -1.70 -10.92
C TYR A 58 8.48 -2.38 -10.89
N HIS A 59 7.75 -2.38 -12.00
CA HIS A 59 6.37 -2.86 -12.05
C HIS A 59 5.96 -3.31 -13.45
N PRO A 60 4.94 -4.14 -13.60
CA PRO A 60 4.39 -4.48 -14.90
C PRO A 60 3.87 -3.27 -15.66
N THR A 61 3.90 -3.34 -16.98
CA THR A 61 3.32 -2.36 -17.90
C THR A 61 2.28 -3.03 -18.80
N GLN A 62 1.90 -2.37 -19.90
CA GLN A 62 0.89 -2.85 -20.83
C GLN A 62 -0.46 -3.10 -20.16
N ASP A 63 -1.10 -4.22 -20.40
CA ASP A 63 -2.41 -4.53 -19.81
C ASP A 63 -2.35 -4.86 -18.32
N ASP A 64 -1.17 -5.14 -17.80
CA ASP A 64 -0.92 -5.45 -16.38
C ASP A 64 -0.61 -4.20 -15.53
N LEU A 65 -0.52 -3.02 -16.14
CA LEU A 65 -0.30 -1.76 -15.41
C LEU A 65 -1.55 -1.37 -14.63
N THR A 66 -1.51 -1.51 -13.33
CA THR A 66 -2.60 -1.12 -12.42
C THR A 66 -2.32 0.15 -11.62
N GLY A 67 -1.04 0.54 -11.53
CA GLY A 67 -0.55 1.62 -10.67
C GLY A 67 -0.46 1.26 -9.18
N ALA A 68 -0.93 0.09 -8.78
CA ALA A 68 -0.92 -0.34 -7.39
C ALA A 68 0.50 -0.54 -6.85
N GLU A 69 1.42 -1.06 -7.69
CA GLU A 69 2.83 -1.26 -7.35
C GLU A 69 3.53 0.08 -7.11
N ILE A 70 3.34 1.05 -8.00
CA ILE A 70 3.88 2.40 -7.90
C ILE A 70 3.40 3.07 -6.61
N ALA A 71 2.10 2.99 -6.36
CA ALA A 71 1.49 3.58 -5.17
C ALA A 71 1.98 2.89 -3.89
N PHE A 72 2.05 1.55 -3.87
CA PHE A 72 2.55 0.78 -2.72
C PHE A 72 4.00 1.13 -2.37
N GLY A 73 4.90 1.04 -3.35
CA GLY A 73 6.32 1.38 -3.15
C GLY A 73 6.50 2.83 -2.71
N GLY A 74 5.75 3.75 -3.33
CA GLY A 74 5.77 5.16 -2.99
C GLY A 74 5.23 5.46 -1.59
N ASP A 75 4.08 4.92 -1.23
CA ASP A 75 3.48 5.12 0.11
C ASP A 75 4.36 4.53 1.21
N MET A 76 4.96 3.34 0.96
CA MET A 76 5.90 2.74 1.90
C MET A 76 7.16 3.60 2.06
N THR A 77 7.78 4.03 0.96
CA THR A 77 9.01 4.84 1.02
C THR A 77 8.77 6.19 1.69
N ARG A 78 7.67 6.87 1.35
CA ARG A 78 7.27 8.12 2.00
C ARG A 78 7.15 7.93 3.52
N SER A 79 6.58 6.82 3.95
CA SER A 79 6.33 6.52 5.36
C SER A 79 7.61 6.23 6.15
N LEU A 80 8.71 5.76 5.50
CA LEU A 80 9.99 5.49 6.18
C LEU A 80 10.53 6.69 6.96
N LYS A 81 10.33 7.91 6.44
CA LYS A 81 10.78 9.16 7.06
C LYS A 81 9.67 10.19 7.22
N ASN A 82 8.41 9.80 7.06
CA ASN A 82 7.25 10.69 7.10
C ASN A 82 7.41 11.94 6.20
N GLY A 83 7.96 11.76 5.01
CA GLY A 83 8.28 12.86 4.11
C GLY A 83 8.46 12.44 2.66
N ASN A 84 8.63 13.43 1.79
CA ASN A 84 8.90 13.19 0.37
C ASN A 84 10.16 12.34 0.17
N TYR A 85 10.24 11.65 -0.95
CA TYR A 85 11.28 10.69 -1.26
C TYR A 85 11.77 10.83 -2.71
N LEU A 86 12.77 10.06 -3.07
CA LEU A 86 13.32 10.02 -4.42
C LEU A 86 13.06 8.64 -5.04
N VAL A 87 12.55 8.61 -6.27
CA VAL A 87 12.62 7.42 -7.11
C VAL A 87 13.97 7.45 -7.81
N LEU A 88 14.88 6.58 -7.38
CA LEU A 88 16.24 6.49 -7.86
C LEU A 88 16.37 5.59 -9.08
N GLU A 89 15.47 4.59 -9.15
CA GLU A 89 15.32 3.74 -10.33
C GLU A 89 13.85 3.41 -10.58
N THR A 90 13.47 3.44 -11.85
CA THR A 90 12.27 2.83 -12.38
C THR A 90 12.51 2.46 -13.84
N GLU A 91 11.76 1.50 -14.38
CA GLU A 91 11.95 1.09 -15.75
C GLU A 91 11.62 2.18 -16.77
N ALA A 92 12.46 2.30 -17.80
CA ALA A 92 12.14 3.05 -19.00
C ALA A 92 11.26 2.22 -19.94
N GLN A 93 11.72 1.03 -20.33
CA GLN A 93 11.00 0.04 -21.11
C GLN A 93 10.98 -1.34 -20.46
N GLY A 94 11.88 -1.60 -19.51
CA GLY A 94 11.99 -2.86 -18.81
C GLY A 94 12.32 -4.08 -19.68
N TYR A 95 11.98 -5.25 -19.21
CA TYR A 95 12.13 -6.53 -19.93
C TYR A 95 11.21 -6.63 -21.14
N PRO A 96 11.47 -7.57 -22.08
CA PRO A 96 10.46 -7.95 -23.08
C PRO A 96 9.11 -8.24 -22.41
N GLY A 97 8.04 -7.67 -22.96
CA GLY A 97 6.71 -7.73 -22.33
C GLY A 97 6.38 -6.57 -21.41
N TRP A 98 7.37 -5.73 -21.04
CA TRP A 98 7.18 -4.52 -20.22
C TRP A 98 7.33 -3.21 -21.01
N THR A 99 7.49 -3.25 -22.33
CA THR A 99 7.51 -2.04 -23.14
C THR A 99 6.20 -1.28 -22.97
N PRO A 100 6.21 -0.04 -22.45
CA PRO A 100 4.99 0.67 -22.14
C PRO A 100 4.17 0.99 -23.40
N TYR A 101 2.86 0.91 -23.29
CA TYR A 101 1.97 1.47 -24.31
C TYR A 101 2.06 3.00 -24.28
N LYS A 102 1.67 3.62 -25.39
CA LYS A 102 1.65 5.08 -25.50
C LYS A 102 0.81 5.71 -24.38
N GLY A 103 1.40 6.66 -23.68
CA GLY A 103 0.82 7.33 -22.51
C GLY A 103 1.19 6.69 -21.17
N GLN A 104 1.63 5.43 -21.15
CA GLN A 104 1.91 4.73 -19.89
C GLN A 104 3.16 5.24 -19.18
N LEU A 105 4.25 5.57 -19.87
CA LEU A 105 5.44 6.12 -19.23
C LEU A 105 5.11 7.45 -18.53
N ARG A 106 4.30 8.29 -19.17
CA ARG A 106 3.82 9.54 -18.59
C ARG A 106 2.90 9.29 -17.39
N LEU A 107 1.95 8.36 -17.51
CA LEU A 107 1.06 7.95 -16.41
C LEU A 107 1.86 7.49 -15.19
N GLN A 108 2.88 6.65 -15.38
CA GLN A 108 3.79 6.15 -14.35
C GLN A 108 4.55 7.29 -13.66
N ALA A 109 5.15 8.20 -14.43
CA ALA A 109 5.90 9.33 -13.88
C ALA A 109 5.05 10.19 -12.93
N TYR A 110 3.83 10.53 -13.33
CA TYR A 110 2.92 11.28 -12.47
C TYR A 110 2.38 10.47 -11.29
N SER A 111 2.29 9.14 -11.43
CA SER A 111 1.90 8.25 -10.33
C SER A 111 2.94 8.28 -9.19
N HIS A 112 4.23 8.30 -9.54
CA HIS A 112 5.30 8.50 -8.55
C HIS A 112 5.17 9.85 -7.83
N LEU A 113 4.99 10.95 -8.58
CA LEU A 113 4.80 12.28 -7.96
C LEU A 113 3.56 12.35 -7.07
N ALA A 114 2.46 11.74 -7.49
CA ALA A 114 1.22 11.69 -6.69
C ALA A 114 1.38 10.94 -5.37
N SER A 115 2.33 10.02 -5.28
CA SER A 115 2.69 9.33 -4.04
C SER A 115 3.63 10.13 -3.13
N GLY A 116 4.19 11.26 -3.64
CA GLY A 116 5.08 12.15 -2.90
C GLY A 116 6.54 12.10 -3.33
N ALA A 117 6.86 11.48 -4.47
CA ALA A 117 8.21 11.51 -5.01
C ALA A 117 8.60 12.92 -5.47
N ASN A 118 9.85 13.31 -5.26
CA ASN A 118 10.45 14.56 -5.76
C ASN A 118 11.34 14.34 -6.98
N SER A 119 11.55 13.09 -7.38
CA SER A 119 12.31 12.74 -8.60
C SER A 119 11.77 11.45 -9.21
N VAL A 120 12.00 11.30 -10.50
CA VAL A 120 11.81 10.05 -11.24
C VAL A 120 13.05 9.85 -12.08
N MET A 121 13.82 8.79 -11.80
CA MET A 121 15.04 8.45 -12.51
C MET A 121 14.86 7.11 -13.21
N TYR A 122 15.11 7.09 -14.52
CA TYR A 122 14.92 5.89 -15.33
C TYR A 122 16.15 5.01 -15.36
N TRP A 123 15.99 3.73 -15.15
CA TRP A 123 16.93 2.70 -15.50
C TRP A 123 16.61 2.21 -16.90
N HIS A 124 17.37 2.60 -17.95
CA HIS A 124 18.47 3.56 -17.93
C HIS A 124 18.49 4.39 -19.23
N TRP A 125 19.57 5.14 -19.49
CA TRP A 125 19.67 6.05 -20.62
C TRP A 125 19.53 5.37 -21.97
N HIS A 126 20.24 4.26 -22.20
CA HIS A 126 20.15 3.48 -23.44
C HIS A 126 20.17 2.00 -23.12
N SER A 127 19.60 1.18 -24.01
CA SER A 127 19.61 -0.27 -23.89
C SER A 127 21.04 -0.83 -23.85
N ILE A 128 21.33 -1.75 -22.91
CA ILE A 128 22.67 -2.29 -22.66
C ILE A 128 23.10 -3.24 -23.79
N HIS A 129 24.34 -3.05 -24.29
CA HIS A 129 24.88 -3.83 -25.39
C HIS A 129 25.54 -5.14 -25.00
N ASN A 130 25.91 -5.29 -23.75
CA ASN A 130 26.59 -6.46 -23.21
C ASN A 130 26.22 -6.69 -21.74
N SER A 131 26.48 -7.85 -21.18
CA SER A 131 26.03 -8.27 -19.88
C SER A 131 24.68 -9.00 -19.90
N PHE A 132 24.32 -9.60 -18.78
CA PHE A 132 23.05 -10.33 -18.65
C PHE A 132 21.80 -9.42 -18.69
N GLU A 133 21.97 -8.10 -18.51
CA GLU A 133 20.90 -7.11 -18.63
C GLU A 133 20.69 -6.60 -20.07
N THR A 134 21.23 -7.26 -21.09
CA THR A 134 21.06 -6.88 -22.50
C THR A 134 19.59 -6.69 -22.92
N TYR A 135 18.68 -7.42 -22.30
CA TYR A 135 17.23 -7.32 -22.57
C TYR A 135 16.49 -6.33 -21.68
N TRP A 136 17.18 -5.70 -20.73
CA TRP A 136 16.62 -4.60 -19.95
C TRP A 136 16.79 -3.30 -20.76
N LYS A 137 15.70 -2.81 -21.32
CA LYS A 137 15.73 -1.75 -22.32
C LYS A 137 15.64 -0.37 -21.68
N GLY A 138 16.55 0.52 -22.09
CA GLY A 138 16.62 1.91 -21.66
C GLY A 138 15.67 2.84 -22.42
N LEU A 139 15.83 4.15 -22.22
CA LEU A 139 15.09 5.18 -22.97
C LEU A 139 15.42 5.12 -24.46
N LEU A 140 16.72 5.10 -24.83
CA LEU A 140 17.16 4.87 -26.22
C LEU A 140 17.24 3.39 -26.52
N SER A 141 16.97 3.03 -27.77
CA SER A 141 17.11 1.66 -28.29
C SER A 141 18.59 1.24 -28.35
N HIS A 142 18.87 -0.05 -28.65
CA HIS A 142 20.24 -0.56 -28.79
C HIS A 142 21.05 0.15 -29.89
N ASP A 143 20.38 0.63 -30.92
CA ASP A 143 20.98 1.43 -32.01
C ASP A 143 21.10 2.92 -31.68
N PHE A 144 20.87 3.32 -30.43
CA PHE A 144 20.85 4.69 -29.93
C PHE A 144 19.81 5.59 -30.60
N GLN A 145 18.83 5.02 -31.27
CA GLN A 145 17.77 5.81 -31.90
C GLN A 145 16.65 6.12 -30.93
N GLU A 146 15.97 7.23 -31.19
CA GLU A 146 14.75 7.62 -30.50
C GLU A 146 13.62 6.62 -30.79
N ASN A 147 12.84 6.33 -29.78
CA ASN A 147 11.66 5.52 -29.84
C ASN A 147 10.52 6.22 -29.09
N ASP A 148 9.36 5.56 -28.98
CA ASP A 148 8.19 6.17 -28.33
C ASP A 148 8.43 6.48 -26.84
N ALA A 149 9.14 5.60 -26.11
CA ALA A 149 9.49 5.84 -24.70
C ALA A 149 10.39 7.08 -24.54
N TYR A 150 11.40 7.25 -25.40
CA TYR A 150 12.28 8.42 -25.39
C TYR A 150 11.49 9.71 -25.63
N ARG A 151 10.63 9.74 -26.66
CA ARG A 151 9.80 10.92 -26.96
C ARG A 151 8.85 11.26 -25.84
N GLU A 152 8.28 10.25 -25.19
CA GLU A 152 7.40 10.45 -24.04
C GLU A 152 8.19 10.97 -22.82
N ALA A 153 9.39 10.46 -22.57
CA ALA A 153 10.29 10.99 -21.53
C ALA A 153 10.66 12.45 -21.77
N CYS A 154 10.92 12.85 -23.03
CA CYS A 154 11.12 14.26 -23.39
C CYS A 154 9.90 15.13 -23.08
N LEU A 155 8.69 14.65 -23.37
CA LEU A 155 7.44 15.33 -23.02
C LEU A 155 7.31 15.50 -21.49
N ILE A 156 7.53 14.42 -20.73
CA ILE A 156 7.51 14.45 -19.25
C ILE A 156 8.49 15.52 -18.73
N GLY A 157 9.73 15.55 -19.24
CA GLY A 157 10.73 16.55 -18.84
C GLY A 157 10.27 17.99 -19.10
N GLN A 158 9.66 18.26 -20.25
CA GLN A 158 9.10 19.59 -20.58
C GLN A 158 7.95 19.97 -19.64
N GLU A 159 7.04 19.03 -19.35
CA GLU A 159 5.93 19.25 -18.43
C GLU A 159 6.45 19.49 -17.00
N PHE A 160 7.43 18.73 -16.53
CA PHE A 160 8.02 18.92 -15.21
C PHE A 160 8.71 20.28 -15.07
N GLN A 161 9.37 20.77 -16.13
CA GLN A 161 9.92 22.14 -16.14
C GLN A 161 8.81 23.21 -15.98
N LYS A 162 7.65 22.99 -16.57
CA LYS A 162 6.53 23.92 -16.57
C LYS A 162 5.76 23.94 -15.26
N ILE A 163 5.36 22.77 -14.76
CA ILE A 163 4.43 22.64 -13.64
C ILE A 163 5.05 21.99 -12.40
N GLY A 164 6.31 21.55 -12.45
CA GLY A 164 6.94 20.77 -11.38
C GLY A 164 6.90 21.45 -10.01
N LYS A 165 6.97 22.77 -9.95
CA LYS A 165 6.89 23.54 -8.69
C LYS A 165 5.55 23.32 -7.94
N SER A 166 4.47 23.02 -8.66
CA SER A 166 3.18 22.67 -8.05
C SER A 166 3.09 21.21 -7.64
N LEU A 167 4.04 20.35 -8.05
CA LEU A 167 3.97 18.90 -7.92
C LEU A 167 5.03 18.28 -6.99
N ILE A 168 6.08 19.02 -6.64
CA ILE A 168 7.09 18.58 -5.67
C ILE A 168 6.67 18.93 -4.24
N ASN A 169 7.28 18.26 -3.26
CA ASN A 169 7.03 18.46 -1.82
C ASN A 169 5.56 18.30 -1.44
N ILE A 170 4.84 17.47 -2.16
CA ILE A 170 3.43 17.20 -1.89
C ILE A 170 3.28 16.60 -0.48
N LYS A 171 2.52 17.28 0.35
CA LYS A 171 2.20 16.83 1.72
C LYS A 171 0.94 15.98 1.68
N LYS A 172 1.06 14.76 2.21
CA LYS A 172 -0.08 13.84 2.36
C LYS A 172 -0.69 13.99 3.75
N LYS A 173 -2.01 13.82 3.84
CA LYS A 173 -2.76 13.80 5.10
C LYS A 173 -3.67 12.58 5.09
N ASN A 174 -3.07 11.42 5.28
CA ASN A 174 -3.80 10.15 5.28
C ASN A 174 -4.39 9.88 6.66
N GLU A 175 -5.62 9.39 6.68
CA GLU A 175 -6.37 9.06 7.90
C GLU A 175 -6.34 7.56 8.20
N VAL A 176 -5.73 6.77 7.30
CA VAL A 176 -5.66 5.31 7.35
C VAL A 176 -4.19 4.88 7.33
N ALA A 177 -3.87 3.84 8.09
CA ALA A 177 -2.54 3.23 8.06
C ALA A 177 -2.59 1.70 7.99
N ILE A 178 -1.50 1.11 7.48
CA ILE A 178 -1.22 -0.33 7.54
C ILE A 178 0.02 -0.53 8.41
N LEU A 179 -0.10 -1.35 9.46
CA LEU A 179 1.03 -1.73 10.29
C LEU A 179 1.77 -2.90 9.64
N VAL A 180 3.05 -2.72 9.35
CA VAL A 180 3.92 -3.76 8.82
C VAL A 180 5.03 -4.09 9.83
N SER A 181 5.41 -5.36 9.91
CA SER A 181 6.42 -5.86 10.85
C SER A 181 7.39 -6.81 10.18
N ASN A 182 8.68 -6.49 10.28
CA ASN A 182 9.75 -7.36 9.80
C ASN A 182 9.85 -8.65 10.63
N GLU A 183 9.52 -8.60 11.92
CA GLU A 183 9.48 -9.77 12.81
C GLU A 183 8.39 -10.74 12.37
N ALA A 184 7.19 -10.23 12.08
CA ALA A 184 6.09 -11.05 11.57
C ALA A 184 6.42 -11.66 10.20
N LEU A 185 7.01 -10.88 9.28
CA LEU A 185 7.48 -11.37 7.98
C LEU A 185 8.50 -12.48 8.15
N THR A 186 9.55 -12.25 8.95
CA THR A 186 10.63 -13.22 9.17
C THR A 186 10.10 -14.50 9.81
N ALA A 187 9.24 -14.37 10.82
CA ALA A 187 8.61 -15.53 11.46
C ALA A 187 7.75 -16.32 10.47
N LEU A 188 6.92 -15.67 9.66
CA LEU A 188 6.06 -16.33 8.68
C LEU A 188 6.85 -16.89 7.47
N LYS A 189 8.06 -16.41 7.20
CA LYS A 189 8.94 -17.03 6.22
C LYS A 189 9.38 -18.44 6.67
N TRP A 190 9.63 -18.63 7.97
CA TRP A 190 10.03 -19.92 8.57
C TRP A 190 8.82 -20.77 8.98
N PHE A 191 7.77 -20.16 9.51
CA PHE A 191 6.55 -20.80 10.00
C PHE A 191 5.35 -20.40 9.13
N GLY A 192 5.43 -20.69 7.85
CA GLY A 192 4.54 -20.19 6.82
C GLY A 192 3.05 -20.33 7.12
N ILE A 193 2.26 -19.46 6.54
CA ILE A 193 0.80 -19.44 6.71
C ILE A 193 0.19 -20.78 6.28
N GLN A 194 0.68 -21.37 5.19
CA GLN A 194 0.27 -22.66 4.65
C GLN A 194 1.34 -23.74 4.81
N ALA A 195 2.10 -23.70 5.91
CA ALA A 195 3.11 -24.71 6.17
C ALA A 195 2.51 -26.12 6.23
N THR A 196 3.07 -27.03 5.45
CA THR A 196 2.72 -28.45 5.42
C THR A 196 3.95 -29.30 5.69
N ALA A 197 3.77 -30.60 5.89
CA ALA A 197 4.89 -31.53 6.01
C ALA A 197 5.79 -31.58 4.75
N ALA A 198 5.30 -31.17 3.60
CA ALA A 198 6.02 -31.14 2.33
C ALA A 198 6.81 -29.83 2.09
N GLY A 199 6.57 -28.79 2.90
CA GLY A 199 7.21 -27.49 2.75
C GLY A 199 6.29 -26.32 3.05
N ASN A 200 6.77 -25.11 2.77
CA ASN A 200 6.06 -23.87 2.97
C ASN A 200 5.79 -23.25 1.60
N ASP A 201 4.77 -23.76 0.93
CA ASP A 201 4.35 -23.30 -0.39
C ASP A 201 3.09 -22.42 -0.27
N GLY A 202 3.09 -21.29 -0.96
CA GLY A 202 1.90 -20.46 -1.10
C GLY A 202 2.05 -19.02 -0.59
N ILE A 203 0.96 -18.49 -0.07
CA ILE A 203 0.81 -17.09 0.33
C ILE A 203 1.71 -16.75 1.52
N GLY A 204 2.53 -15.72 1.35
CA GLY A 204 3.40 -15.16 2.39
C GLY A 204 2.81 -13.91 3.06
N TYR A 205 3.58 -13.35 4.00
CA TYR A 205 3.20 -12.13 4.73
C TYR A 205 2.92 -10.95 3.78
N ASN A 206 3.80 -10.72 2.81
CA ASN A 206 3.63 -9.62 1.86
C ASN A 206 2.36 -9.75 1.01
N ASP A 207 1.92 -10.97 0.73
CA ASP A 207 0.65 -11.18 0.02
C ASP A 207 -0.55 -10.76 0.86
N VAL A 208 -0.51 -10.97 2.19
CA VAL A 208 -1.56 -10.50 3.10
C VAL A 208 -1.53 -8.98 3.21
N VAL A 209 -0.36 -8.36 3.28
CA VAL A 209 -0.20 -6.89 3.23
C VAL A 209 -0.79 -6.34 1.93
N ARG A 210 -0.43 -6.93 0.78
CA ARG A 210 -0.93 -6.50 -0.53
C ARG A 210 -2.42 -6.77 -0.73
N TRP A 211 -2.95 -7.86 -0.15
CA TRP A 211 -4.40 -8.12 -0.17
C TRP A 211 -5.20 -6.96 0.44
N ILE A 212 -4.71 -6.40 1.54
CA ILE A 212 -5.31 -5.22 2.20
C ILE A 212 -5.03 -3.95 1.39
N TYR A 213 -3.77 -3.70 1.02
CA TYR A 213 -3.38 -2.49 0.32
C TYR A 213 -4.10 -2.34 -1.03
N ASP A 214 -4.15 -3.40 -1.83
CA ASP A 214 -4.79 -3.39 -3.14
C ASP A 214 -6.30 -3.11 -3.05
N ALA A 215 -6.96 -3.58 -1.98
CA ALA A 215 -8.36 -3.26 -1.73
C ALA A 215 -8.55 -1.76 -1.41
N LEU A 216 -7.74 -1.19 -0.52
CA LEU A 216 -7.75 0.25 -0.22
C LEU A 216 -7.45 1.09 -1.47
N TYR A 217 -6.42 0.71 -2.22
CA TYR A 217 -6.04 1.37 -3.47
C TYR A 217 -7.19 1.42 -4.48
N GLN A 218 -7.85 0.27 -4.73
CA GLN A 218 -8.98 0.19 -5.65
C GLN A 218 -10.24 0.94 -5.14
N MET A 219 -10.34 1.17 -3.83
CA MET A 219 -11.36 2.01 -3.20
C MET A 219 -10.98 3.49 -3.19
N ASN A 220 -9.83 3.87 -3.76
CA ASN A 220 -9.28 5.23 -3.72
C ASN A 220 -9.04 5.75 -2.29
N VAL A 221 -8.73 4.87 -1.35
CA VAL A 221 -8.36 5.21 0.03
C VAL A 221 -6.85 5.17 0.16
N GLU A 222 -6.25 6.35 0.30
CA GLU A 222 -4.81 6.46 0.51
C GLU A 222 -4.44 6.12 1.96
N CYS A 223 -3.30 5.47 2.15
CA CYS A 223 -2.82 5.10 3.48
C CYS A 223 -1.32 5.37 3.65
N ASP A 224 -0.89 5.43 4.90
CA ASP A 224 0.51 5.40 5.29
C ASP A 224 0.87 4.00 5.79
N PHE A 225 2.16 3.68 5.80
CA PHE A 225 2.67 2.53 6.52
C PHE A 225 3.22 2.95 7.87
N ILE A 226 2.99 2.11 8.87
CA ILE A 226 3.53 2.28 10.22
C ILE A 226 4.21 1.00 10.67
N TRP A 227 5.13 1.13 11.62
CA TRP A 227 5.94 0.04 12.15
C TRP A 227 5.65 -0.16 13.65
N PRO A 228 6.10 -1.27 14.26
CA PRO A 228 5.94 -1.51 15.70
C PRO A 228 6.39 -0.35 16.58
N GLU A 229 7.45 0.35 16.16
CA GLU A 229 8.04 1.49 16.85
C GLU A 229 7.24 2.79 16.70
N SER A 230 6.33 2.89 15.74
CA SER A 230 5.54 4.11 15.49
C SER A 230 4.76 4.52 16.74
N GLU A 231 4.99 5.72 17.27
CA GLU A 231 4.44 6.12 18.57
C GLU A 231 3.02 6.69 18.47
N ASN A 232 2.75 7.55 17.49
CA ASN A 232 1.51 8.31 17.39
C ASN A 232 0.45 7.60 16.54
N LEU A 233 -0.14 6.52 17.06
CA LEU A 233 -1.21 5.79 16.34
C LEU A 233 -2.50 6.59 16.27
N ASN A 234 -2.79 7.46 17.23
CA ASN A 234 -4.04 8.21 17.33
C ASN A 234 -4.22 9.28 16.24
N GLN A 235 -3.21 9.54 15.42
CA GLN A 235 -3.36 10.36 14.22
C GLN A 235 -4.17 9.69 13.12
N TYR A 236 -4.31 8.36 13.16
CA TYR A 236 -5.07 7.59 12.18
C TYR A 236 -6.44 7.22 12.73
N LYS A 237 -7.46 7.37 11.90
CA LYS A 237 -8.83 6.97 12.20
C LYS A 237 -9.03 5.45 12.11
N ALA A 238 -8.28 4.80 11.20
CA ALA A 238 -8.31 3.35 11.05
C ALA A 238 -6.90 2.80 10.80
N ILE A 239 -6.57 1.68 11.46
CA ILE A 239 -5.31 0.96 11.29
C ILE A 239 -5.62 -0.48 10.90
N PHE A 240 -4.99 -0.95 9.82
CA PHE A 240 -5.03 -2.33 9.37
C PHE A 240 -3.76 -3.07 9.80
N VAL A 241 -3.94 -4.26 10.34
CA VAL A 241 -2.86 -5.09 10.91
C VAL A 241 -2.87 -6.46 10.23
N PRO A 242 -2.16 -6.59 9.09
CA PRO A 242 -2.07 -7.86 8.37
C PRO A 242 -1.17 -8.85 9.13
N ALA A 243 -1.69 -10.03 9.44
CA ALA A 243 -0.97 -11.21 9.94
C ALA A 243 0.21 -10.89 10.89
N LEU A 244 0.00 -10.05 11.91
CA LEU A 244 1.01 -9.68 12.91
C LEU A 244 1.33 -10.90 13.80
N TYR A 245 1.98 -11.89 13.19
CA TYR A 245 2.21 -13.21 13.77
C TYR A 245 3.06 -13.18 15.03
N ALA A 246 4.16 -12.46 14.97
CA ALA A 246 5.09 -12.29 16.09
C ALA A 246 5.10 -10.83 16.54
N ALA A 247 4.83 -10.59 17.82
CA ALA A 247 4.80 -9.26 18.40
C ALA A 247 5.11 -9.30 19.89
N PRO A 248 5.82 -8.28 20.44
CA PRO A 248 5.96 -8.11 21.88
C PRO A 248 4.63 -7.65 22.52
N ASP A 249 4.42 -8.00 23.77
CA ASP A 249 3.22 -7.65 24.51
C ASP A 249 2.95 -6.14 24.56
N GLU A 250 4.00 -5.34 24.61
CA GLU A 250 3.92 -3.86 24.61
C GLU A 250 3.22 -3.33 23.36
N LEU A 251 3.51 -3.92 22.18
CA LEU A 251 2.86 -3.55 20.93
C LEU A 251 1.37 -3.94 20.96
N LEU A 252 1.05 -5.14 21.43
CA LEU A 252 -0.33 -5.59 21.54
C LEU A 252 -1.13 -4.72 22.51
N GLN A 253 -0.55 -4.34 23.65
CA GLN A 253 -1.15 -3.40 24.59
C GLN A 253 -1.31 -2.00 24.00
N LYS A 254 -0.38 -1.55 23.17
CA LYS A 254 -0.47 -0.27 22.43
C LYS A 254 -1.64 -0.27 21.46
N LEU A 255 -1.86 -1.37 20.72
CA LEU A 255 -3.01 -1.55 19.86
C LEU A 255 -4.33 -1.57 20.65
N ASN A 256 -4.36 -2.26 21.80
CA ASN A 256 -5.53 -2.23 22.70
C ASN A 256 -5.86 -0.80 23.15
N ARG A 257 -4.85 -0.02 23.58
CA ARG A 257 -5.05 1.37 23.99
C ARG A 257 -5.56 2.23 22.84
N TYR A 258 -5.00 2.06 21.64
CA TYR A 258 -5.47 2.77 20.43
C TYR A 258 -6.98 2.59 20.22
N VAL A 259 -7.49 1.36 20.33
CA VAL A 259 -8.93 1.09 20.18
C VAL A 259 -9.71 1.65 21.37
N ALA A 260 -9.25 1.43 22.60
CA ALA A 260 -9.92 1.95 23.80
C ALA A 260 -10.06 3.48 23.75
N ASP A 261 -9.13 4.18 23.13
CA ASP A 261 -9.11 5.64 22.98
C ASP A 261 -9.94 6.16 21.80
N GLY A 262 -10.55 5.29 21.02
CA GLY A 262 -11.48 5.66 19.94
C GLY A 262 -11.00 5.32 18.53
N GLY A 263 -9.86 4.66 18.38
CA GLY A 263 -9.35 4.18 17.10
C GLY A 263 -10.14 3.00 16.54
N ASN A 264 -10.03 2.78 15.24
CA ASN A 264 -10.64 1.63 14.58
C ASN A 264 -9.54 0.69 14.09
N LEU A 265 -9.55 -0.56 14.54
CA LEU A 265 -8.51 -1.55 14.27
C LEU A 265 -9.09 -2.70 13.44
N VAL A 266 -8.41 -3.08 12.37
CA VAL A 266 -8.74 -4.27 11.60
C VAL A 266 -7.53 -5.20 11.60
N ALA A 267 -7.66 -6.37 12.20
CA ALA A 267 -6.61 -7.39 12.16
C ALA A 267 -7.06 -8.64 11.41
N THR A 268 -6.09 -9.36 10.89
CA THR A 268 -6.35 -10.60 10.16
C THR A 268 -5.88 -11.81 10.96
N PHE A 269 -6.26 -12.98 10.50
CA PHE A 269 -5.75 -14.27 10.98
C PHE A 269 -4.23 -14.23 11.22
N LYS A 270 -3.74 -15.10 12.08
CA LYS A 270 -2.35 -15.16 12.54
C LYS A 270 -1.88 -13.99 13.42
N THR A 271 -2.71 -13.00 13.71
CA THR A 271 -2.32 -11.86 14.57
C THR A 271 -2.18 -12.30 16.04
N ALA A 272 -1.10 -11.84 16.69
CA ALA A 272 -0.77 -12.08 18.10
C ALA A 272 -0.57 -13.57 18.48
N PHE A 273 -0.12 -14.39 17.52
CA PHE A 273 0.04 -15.82 17.73
C PHE A 273 1.29 -16.18 18.54
N ALA A 274 2.38 -15.44 18.35
CA ALA A 274 3.65 -15.65 19.01
C ALA A 274 4.25 -14.32 19.54
N ASN A 275 5.14 -14.42 20.52
CA ASN A 275 5.91 -13.27 20.98
C ASN A 275 7.07 -12.93 20.02
N GLU A 276 7.87 -11.91 20.33
CA GLU A 276 9.02 -11.44 19.54
C GLU A 276 10.12 -12.50 19.33
N ASN A 277 10.16 -13.52 20.19
CA ASN A 277 11.08 -14.68 20.07
C ASN A 277 10.43 -15.85 19.30
N VAL A 278 9.30 -15.63 18.64
CA VAL A 278 8.54 -16.62 17.87
C VAL A 278 8.04 -17.79 18.78
N LYS A 279 7.96 -17.58 20.07
CA LYS A 279 7.36 -18.51 21.00
C LYS A 279 5.85 -18.32 21.00
N VAL A 280 5.12 -19.36 20.58
CA VAL A 280 3.64 -19.36 20.58
C VAL A 280 3.13 -19.15 22.01
N SER A 281 2.18 -18.23 22.17
CA SER A 281 1.52 -17.99 23.45
C SER A 281 0.76 -19.23 23.90
N HIS A 282 0.80 -19.53 25.19
CA HIS A 282 0.01 -20.60 25.83
C HIS A 282 -1.35 -20.08 26.33
N GLU A 283 -1.59 -18.79 26.19
CA GLU A 283 -2.88 -18.17 26.50
C GLU A 283 -3.86 -18.31 25.34
N VAL A 284 -5.12 -18.04 25.62
CA VAL A 284 -6.19 -18.09 24.61
C VAL A 284 -5.95 -17.05 23.51
N GLN A 285 -6.01 -17.49 22.28
CA GLN A 285 -5.78 -16.63 21.12
C GLN A 285 -7.03 -15.76 20.80
N PRO A 286 -6.85 -14.56 20.28
CA PRO A 286 -5.60 -13.88 19.91
C PRO A 286 -4.89 -13.15 21.08
N HIS A 287 -4.51 -13.87 22.10
CA HIS A 287 -3.68 -13.44 23.23
C HIS A 287 -4.22 -12.14 23.90
N ILE A 288 -3.39 -11.14 24.13
CA ILE A 288 -3.76 -9.84 24.75
C ILE A 288 -4.91 -9.13 24.01
N LEU A 289 -5.08 -9.40 22.73
CA LEU A 289 -6.10 -8.75 21.89
C LEU A 289 -7.48 -9.42 21.95
N ASN A 290 -7.65 -10.55 22.65
CA ASN A 290 -8.90 -11.30 22.68
C ASN A 290 -10.09 -10.46 23.17
N ASN A 291 -9.93 -9.67 24.23
CA ASN A 291 -10.97 -8.77 24.75
C ASN A 291 -11.25 -7.60 23.80
N CYS A 292 -10.21 -7.06 23.14
CA CYS A 292 -10.35 -5.98 22.18
C CYS A 292 -11.21 -6.43 20.97
N PHE A 293 -10.91 -7.60 20.43
CA PHE A 293 -11.70 -8.16 19.33
C PHE A 293 -12.99 -8.85 19.77
N GLY A 294 -13.18 -9.10 21.08
CA GLY A 294 -14.35 -9.80 21.62
C GLY A 294 -14.46 -11.24 21.10
N VAL A 295 -13.34 -11.89 20.82
CA VAL A 295 -13.27 -13.25 20.28
C VAL A 295 -12.19 -14.08 20.96
N GLU A 296 -12.34 -15.37 20.85
CA GLU A 296 -11.29 -16.36 21.14
C GLU A 296 -11.30 -17.45 20.07
N TYR A 297 -10.18 -18.17 19.91
CA TYR A 297 -10.16 -19.40 19.12
C TYR A 297 -9.13 -20.39 19.70
N HIS A 298 -9.41 -21.68 19.49
CA HIS A 298 -8.59 -22.79 19.97
C HIS A 298 -8.12 -23.69 18.82
N GLN A 299 -8.72 -23.53 17.65
CA GLN A 299 -8.47 -24.36 16.48
C GLN A 299 -8.40 -23.52 15.22
N PHE A 300 -7.60 -23.99 14.28
CA PHE A 300 -7.48 -23.44 12.95
C PHE A 300 -7.24 -24.56 11.94
N THR A 301 -7.51 -24.28 10.67
CA THR A 301 -7.30 -25.24 9.58
C THR A 301 -7.16 -24.54 8.25
N PHE A 302 -6.87 -25.31 7.20
CA PHE A 302 -6.95 -24.80 5.84
C PHE A 302 -8.38 -24.99 5.32
N PRO A 303 -8.97 -23.95 4.70
CA PRO A 303 -10.31 -24.07 4.13
C PRO A 303 -10.29 -25.01 2.91
N LYS A 304 -11.35 -25.83 2.80
CA LYS A 304 -11.59 -26.66 1.63
C LYS A 304 -13.08 -26.56 1.29
N ASN A 305 -13.38 -25.82 0.22
CA ASN A 305 -14.77 -25.54 -0.21
C ASN A 305 -15.62 -24.95 0.94
N VAL A 306 -15.09 -23.92 1.61
CA VAL A 306 -15.75 -23.24 2.71
C VAL A 306 -16.23 -21.88 2.24
N GLY A 307 -17.53 -21.72 2.07
CA GLY A 307 -18.16 -20.45 1.78
C GLY A 307 -18.21 -19.53 3.01
N LEU A 308 -18.63 -18.29 2.78
CA LEU A 308 -18.91 -17.31 3.83
C LEU A 308 -20.37 -16.84 3.72
N LYS A 309 -21.02 -16.65 4.86
CA LYS A 309 -22.40 -16.17 4.94
C LYS A 309 -22.58 -15.20 6.10
N GLY A 310 -23.18 -14.06 5.84
CA GLY A 310 -23.40 -13.04 6.88
C GLY A 310 -23.77 -11.68 6.31
N THR A 311 -23.93 -10.71 7.19
CA THR A 311 -24.38 -9.34 6.83
C THR A 311 -23.41 -8.62 5.92
N VAL A 312 -22.10 -8.81 6.12
CA VAL A 312 -21.04 -8.15 5.33
C VAL A 312 -20.81 -8.82 3.98
N VAL A 313 -21.23 -10.07 3.83
CA VAL A 313 -21.09 -10.85 2.59
C VAL A 313 -22.22 -10.55 1.60
N GLY A 314 -23.43 -10.30 2.11
CA GLY A 314 -24.61 -10.07 1.28
C GLY A 314 -24.96 -11.28 0.40
N GLU A 315 -25.27 -11.00 -0.86
CA GLU A 315 -25.61 -12.01 -1.87
C GLU A 315 -24.40 -12.41 -2.76
N ASN A 316 -23.15 -12.18 -2.31
CA ASN A 316 -21.97 -12.57 -3.08
C ASN A 316 -21.82 -14.11 -3.14
N PRO A 317 -22.07 -14.75 -4.29
CA PRO A 317 -22.01 -16.22 -4.40
C PRO A 317 -20.56 -16.75 -4.40
N GLU A 318 -19.57 -15.86 -4.60
CA GLU A 318 -18.14 -16.20 -4.63
C GLU A 318 -17.46 -15.98 -3.27
N ALA A 319 -18.24 -15.59 -2.26
CA ALA A 319 -17.72 -15.37 -0.92
C ALA A 319 -17.23 -16.68 -0.30
N GLU A 320 -15.92 -16.79 -0.15
CA GLU A 320 -15.27 -17.99 0.39
C GLU A 320 -14.09 -17.66 1.30
N ALA A 321 -13.83 -18.55 2.24
CA ALA A 321 -12.62 -18.55 3.03
C ALA A 321 -11.47 -19.14 2.20
N LYS A 322 -10.34 -18.42 2.15
CA LYS A 322 -9.14 -18.79 1.39
C LYS A 322 -7.96 -18.96 2.33
N ILE A 323 -7.00 -19.74 1.93
CA ILE A 323 -5.63 -19.84 2.45
C ILE A 323 -5.57 -20.41 3.86
N PHE A 324 -6.20 -19.79 4.84
CA PHE A 324 -6.16 -20.14 6.25
C PHE A 324 -7.45 -19.73 6.92
N MET A 325 -7.92 -20.50 7.92
CA MET A 325 -9.10 -20.16 8.70
C MET A 325 -8.93 -20.51 10.18
N GLU A 326 -9.24 -19.55 11.02
CA GLU A 326 -9.34 -19.67 12.48
C GLU A 326 -10.81 -19.87 12.85
N LEU A 327 -11.09 -20.81 13.73
CA LEU A 327 -12.46 -21.13 14.16
C LEU A 327 -12.86 -20.21 15.30
N LEU A 328 -13.31 -18.99 14.95
CA LEU A 328 -13.58 -17.94 15.93
C LEU A 328 -14.84 -18.24 16.74
N ILE A 329 -14.74 -18.01 18.05
CA ILE A 329 -15.83 -18.07 19.02
C ILE A 329 -16.08 -16.64 19.53
N SER A 330 -17.25 -16.07 19.24
CA SER A 330 -17.61 -14.75 19.76
C SER A 330 -17.71 -14.74 21.27
N LYS A 331 -17.09 -13.73 21.89
CA LYS A 331 -17.16 -13.39 23.32
C LYS A 331 -17.81 -12.02 23.54
N GLY A 332 -18.83 -11.74 22.77
CA GLY A 332 -19.55 -10.46 22.78
C GLY A 332 -19.42 -9.66 21.51
N ALA A 333 -18.52 -10.02 20.60
CA ALA A 333 -18.44 -9.39 19.29
C ALA A 333 -19.67 -9.72 18.43
N GLU A 334 -20.09 -8.76 17.62
CA GLU A 334 -21.03 -8.97 16.53
C GLU A 334 -20.38 -9.87 15.47
N VAL A 335 -21.10 -10.90 15.01
CA VAL A 335 -20.65 -11.78 13.94
C VAL A 335 -21.12 -11.22 12.61
N LEU A 336 -20.19 -10.71 11.80
CA LEU A 336 -20.46 -10.18 10.47
C LEU A 336 -20.55 -11.27 9.40
N ALA A 337 -19.80 -12.36 9.59
CA ALA A 337 -19.88 -13.56 8.74
C ALA A 337 -19.53 -14.83 9.53
N HIS A 338 -20.21 -15.92 9.19
CA HIS A 338 -19.92 -17.29 9.59
C HIS A 338 -19.30 -18.05 8.41
N TYR A 339 -18.62 -19.18 8.71
CA TYR A 339 -18.24 -20.15 7.69
C TYR A 339 -19.49 -20.90 7.19
N ASP A 340 -19.76 -20.83 5.89
CA ASP A 340 -20.86 -21.59 5.26
C ASP A 340 -20.38 -22.99 4.86
N HIS A 341 -20.36 -23.86 5.85
CA HIS A 341 -19.92 -25.24 5.71
C HIS A 341 -20.61 -26.12 6.76
N TYR A 342 -21.05 -27.34 6.39
CA TYR A 342 -21.83 -28.23 7.25
C TYR A 342 -21.17 -28.47 8.63
N ASN A 343 -19.82 -28.48 8.71
CA ASN A 343 -19.07 -28.74 9.94
C ASN A 343 -18.63 -27.48 10.68
N TRP A 344 -18.45 -26.32 9.98
CA TRP A 344 -17.85 -25.12 10.54
C TRP A 344 -18.84 -23.96 10.75
N LYS A 345 -20.10 -24.14 10.44
CA LYS A 345 -21.14 -23.09 10.47
C LYS A 345 -21.38 -22.44 11.84
N GLU A 346 -21.00 -23.11 12.92
CA GLU A 346 -21.12 -22.59 14.29
C GLU A 346 -20.00 -21.60 14.65
N TYR A 347 -18.94 -21.54 13.83
CA TYR A 347 -17.83 -20.64 14.06
C TYR A 347 -17.96 -19.35 13.23
N ALA A 348 -17.58 -18.24 13.85
CA ALA A 348 -17.48 -16.98 13.15
C ALA A 348 -16.22 -16.95 12.26
N ALA A 349 -16.34 -16.26 11.13
CA ALA A 349 -15.24 -15.99 10.20
C ALA A 349 -14.78 -14.53 10.28
N ILE A 350 -15.74 -13.61 10.47
CA ILE A 350 -15.47 -12.16 10.56
C ILE A 350 -16.32 -11.61 11.70
N THR A 351 -15.69 -10.83 12.57
CA THR A 351 -16.35 -10.24 13.75
C THR A 351 -16.05 -8.77 13.89
N LYS A 352 -16.93 -8.04 14.57
CA LYS A 352 -16.79 -6.62 14.92
C LYS A 352 -17.13 -6.42 16.40
N ASN A 353 -16.27 -5.75 17.12
CA ASN A 353 -16.46 -5.49 18.55
C ASN A 353 -16.29 -4.01 18.87
N HIS A 354 -17.08 -3.52 19.82
CA HIS A 354 -16.86 -2.21 20.44
C HIS A 354 -15.99 -2.40 21.68
N TYR A 355 -14.86 -1.70 21.72
CA TYR A 355 -13.94 -1.76 22.84
C TYR A 355 -13.51 -0.36 23.28
N GLY A 356 -13.82 0.00 24.52
CA GLY A 356 -13.66 1.38 24.97
C GLY A 356 -14.51 2.36 24.14
N ARG A 357 -13.88 3.29 23.45
CA ARG A 357 -14.54 4.25 22.56
C ARG A 357 -14.42 3.90 21.06
N GLY A 358 -13.65 2.87 20.75
CA GLY A 358 -13.33 2.48 19.38
C GLY A 358 -13.98 1.16 18.94
N THR A 359 -13.55 0.70 17.81
CA THR A 359 -14.08 -0.51 17.15
C THR A 359 -12.93 -1.39 16.68
N ALA A 360 -13.05 -2.70 16.87
CA ALA A 360 -12.09 -3.68 16.40
C ALA A 360 -12.79 -4.72 15.51
N VAL A 361 -12.21 -5.00 14.35
CA VAL A 361 -12.68 -6.03 13.41
C VAL A 361 -11.61 -7.10 13.28
N TYR A 362 -12.01 -8.37 13.36
CA TYR A 362 -11.11 -9.49 13.19
C TYR A 362 -11.56 -10.37 12.01
N LEU A 363 -10.62 -10.57 11.06
CA LEU A 363 -10.81 -11.46 9.92
C LEU A 363 -10.08 -12.78 10.20
N GLY A 364 -10.81 -13.81 10.58
CA GLY A 364 -10.28 -15.15 10.88
C GLY A 364 -9.85 -15.95 9.66
N CYS A 365 -10.04 -15.41 8.45
CA CYS A 365 -9.60 -16.02 7.19
C CYS A 365 -9.26 -14.95 6.14
N MET A 366 -8.52 -15.34 5.12
CA MET A 366 -8.44 -14.55 3.88
C MET A 366 -9.74 -14.73 3.10
N THR A 367 -10.25 -13.66 2.49
CA THR A 367 -11.50 -13.68 1.73
C THR A 367 -11.26 -13.28 0.26
N ASP A 368 -12.29 -13.38 -0.55
CA ASP A 368 -12.34 -12.70 -1.84
C ASP A 368 -12.30 -11.18 -1.67
N GLN A 369 -11.94 -10.46 -2.75
CA GLN A 369 -11.79 -9.00 -2.72
C GLN A 369 -13.11 -8.25 -2.48
N ALA A 370 -14.23 -8.77 -2.93
CA ALA A 370 -15.53 -8.11 -2.75
C ALA A 370 -15.93 -8.11 -1.27
N THR A 371 -15.79 -9.25 -0.60
CA THR A 371 -16.02 -9.40 0.84
C THR A 371 -15.08 -8.52 1.64
N LEU A 372 -13.78 -8.50 1.33
CA LEU A 372 -12.80 -7.62 1.99
C LEU A 372 -13.20 -6.15 1.87
N LYS A 373 -13.52 -5.67 0.67
CA LYS A 373 -13.94 -4.28 0.44
C LYS A 373 -15.23 -3.94 1.19
N ALA A 374 -16.15 -4.88 1.34
CA ALA A 374 -17.36 -4.66 2.13
C ALA A 374 -17.04 -4.46 3.62
N VAL A 375 -16.15 -5.29 4.20
CA VAL A 375 -15.65 -5.11 5.57
C VAL A 375 -14.92 -3.76 5.71
N MET A 376 -14.05 -3.43 4.78
CA MET A 376 -13.32 -2.15 4.80
C MET A 376 -14.27 -0.96 4.73
N LYS A 377 -15.26 -1.01 3.85
CA LYS A 377 -16.27 0.05 3.74
C LYS A 377 -17.01 0.25 5.06
N ASP A 378 -17.45 -0.80 5.71
CA ASP A 378 -18.15 -0.73 7.00
C ASP A 378 -17.29 -0.06 8.07
N ILE A 379 -16.04 -0.49 8.24
CA ILE A 379 -15.17 0.07 9.27
C ILE A 379 -14.72 1.50 8.95
N LEU A 380 -14.42 1.82 7.68
CA LEU A 380 -14.02 3.16 7.27
C LEU A 380 -15.17 4.17 7.43
N GLN A 381 -16.40 3.76 7.14
CA GLN A 381 -17.58 4.58 7.41
C GLN A 381 -17.79 4.80 8.92
N SER A 382 -17.64 3.74 9.72
CA SER A 382 -17.70 3.84 11.19
C SER A 382 -16.61 4.78 11.74
N ALA A 383 -15.43 4.77 11.14
CA ALA A 383 -14.30 5.65 11.44
C ALA A 383 -14.45 7.08 10.90
N GLN A 384 -15.55 7.39 10.20
CA GLN A 384 -15.78 8.68 9.54
C GLN A 384 -14.63 9.05 8.56
N VAL A 385 -14.11 8.06 7.86
CA VAL A 385 -13.21 8.27 6.73
C VAL A 385 -14.05 8.52 5.48
N GLU A 386 -13.77 9.62 4.78
CA GLU A 386 -14.45 9.95 3.53
C GLU A 386 -14.11 8.93 2.45
N LEU A 387 -15.11 8.23 1.92
CA LEU A 387 -14.95 7.30 0.80
C LEU A 387 -15.19 8.03 -0.52
N PRO A 388 -14.21 8.03 -1.43
CA PRO A 388 -14.37 8.64 -2.75
C PRO A 388 -15.44 7.93 -3.59
N ILE A 389 -16.07 8.69 -4.49
CA ILE A 389 -17.08 8.16 -5.42
C ILE A 389 -16.46 7.43 -6.61
N TYR A 390 -15.16 7.60 -6.81
CA TYR A 390 -14.45 7.00 -7.94
C TYR A 390 -14.07 5.57 -7.65
N SER A 391 -13.97 4.77 -8.69
CA SER A 391 -13.57 3.37 -8.60
C SER A 391 -12.59 3.03 -9.71
N TYR A 392 -11.75 2.02 -9.47
CA TYR A 392 -10.88 1.47 -10.50
C TYR A 392 -11.67 1.20 -11.82
N PRO A 393 -11.15 1.58 -12.99
CA PRO A 393 -9.75 1.94 -13.29
C PRO A 393 -9.39 3.42 -13.08
N VAL A 394 -10.30 4.24 -12.56
CA VAL A 394 -9.99 5.63 -12.21
C VAL A 394 -9.46 5.67 -10.78
N ILE A 395 -8.20 6.06 -10.65
CA ILE A 395 -7.55 6.27 -9.35
C ILE A 395 -7.33 7.76 -9.13
N VAL A 396 -7.73 8.23 -7.95
CA VAL A 396 -7.57 9.63 -7.53
C VAL A 396 -6.63 9.71 -6.33
N ARG A 397 -5.54 10.45 -6.50
CA ARG A 397 -4.59 10.73 -5.42
C ARG A 397 -4.61 12.23 -5.12
N LYS A 398 -4.37 12.59 -3.88
CA LYS A 398 -4.48 13.97 -3.42
C LYS A 398 -3.32 14.37 -2.51
N GLY A 399 -3.03 15.66 -2.48
CA GLY A 399 -2.05 16.22 -1.56
C GLY A 399 -2.08 17.74 -1.55
N ILE A 400 -1.22 18.35 -0.75
CA ILE A 400 -1.10 19.79 -0.61
C ILE A 400 0.31 20.17 -1.05
N ASN A 401 0.43 21.11 -1.99
CA ASN A 401 1.73 21.58 -2.48
C ASN A 401 2.35 22.66 -1.55
N ASP A 402 3.55 23.11 -1.88
CA ASP A 402 4.25 24.14 -1.11
C ASP A 402 3.56 25.52 -1.11
N PHE A 403 2.62 25.74 -2.03
CA PHE A 403 1.77 26.95 -2.07
C PHE A 403 0.53 26.83 -1.18
N GLY A 404 0.36 25.72 -0.44
CA GLY A 404 -0.80 25.46 0.40
C GLY A 404 -2.06 25.05 -0.37
N LYS A 405 -1.94 24.80 -1.68
CA LYS A 405 -3.07 24.43 -2.53
C LYS A 405 -3.25 22.93 -2.60
N ASN A 406 -4.52 22.49 -2.63
CA ASN A 406 -4.83 21.10 -2.88
C ASN A 406 -4.57 20.75 -4.33
N VAL A 407 -3.87 19.62 -4.54
CA VAL A 407 -3.62 19.04 -5.85
C VAL A 407 -4.31 17.68 -5.93
N LYS A 408 -5.05 17.44 -7.00
CA LYS A 408 -5.75 16.20 -7.29
C LYS A 408 -5.21 15.60 -8.57
N TYR A 409 -4.76 14.36 -8.48
CA TYR A 409 -4.32 13.58 -9.62
C TYR A 409 -5.39 12.56 -9.97
N PHE A 410 -5.82 12.52 -11.22
CA PHE A 410 -6.79 11.57 -11.75
C PHE A 410 -6.09 10.70 -12.78
N PHE A 411 -5.93 9.44 -12.48
CA PHE A 411 -5.29 8.43 -13.33
C PHE A 411 -6.34 7.51 -13.94
N ASN A 412 -6.15 7.16 -15.20
CA ASN A 412 -6.95 6.16 -15.88
C ASN A 412 -6.06 4.95 -16.25
N TYR A 413 -6.17 3.89 -15.48
CA TYR A 413 -5.44 2.63 -15.70
C TYR A 413 -6.25 1.70 -16.61
N SER A 414 -6.65 2.18 -17.78
CA SER A 414 -7.34 1.36 -18.77
C SER A 414 -7.11 1.85 -20.20
N ALA A 415 -7.32 0.95 -21.16
CA ALA A 415 -7.28 1.23 -22.60
C ALA A 415 -8.51 2.01 -23.11
N LYS A 416 -9.44 2.40 -22.23
CA LYS A 416 -10.66 3.15 -22.59
C LYS A 416 -10.64 4.50 -21.92
N GLU A 417 -11.09 5.52 -22.65
CA GLU A 417 -11.37 6.84 -22.08
C GLU A 417 -12.37 6.75 -20.93
N GLN A 418 -12.14 7.52 -19.85
CA GLN A 418 -13.02 7.61 -18.71
C GLN A 418 -13.56 9.02 -18.56
N ASN A 419 -14.84 9.14 -18.28
CA ASN A 419 -15.50 10.43 -18.06
C ASN A 419 -16.14 10.42 -16.68
N VAL A 420 -15.60 11.24 -15.77
CA VAL A 420 -16.00 11.26 -14.37
C VAL A 420 -16.37 12.68 -13.91
N PRO A 421 -17.31 12.84 -12.98
CA PRO A 421 -17.62 14.15 -12.43
C PRO A 421 -16.42 14.65 -11.57
N TYR A 422 -16.05 15.90 -11.75
CA TYR A 422 -15.10 16.58 -10.87
C TYR A 422 -15.86 17.17 -9.68
N ILE A 423 -15.77 16.53 -8.52
CA ILE A 423 -16.57 16.87 -7.34
C ILE A 423 -15.89 17.85 -6.37
N TYR A 424 -14.67 18.23 -6.66
CA TYR A 424 -13.86 19.10 -5.80
C TYR A 424 -14.07 20.58 -6.12
N LYS A 425 -13.33 21.48 -5.46
CA LYS A 425 -13.41 22.93 -5.68
C LYS A 425 -12.94 23.31 -7.09
N ASN A 426 -13.39 24.48 -7.58
CA ASN A 426 -12.91 25.04 -8.83
C ASN A 426 -11.36 25.08 -8.84
N GLY A 427 -10.78 24.85 -9.99
CA GLY A 427 -9.33 24.77 -10.10
C GLY A 427 -8.84 24.97 -11.52
N VAL A 428 -7.56 24.66 -11.71
CA VAL A 428 -6.89 24.67 -13.02
C VAL A 428 -6.36 23.27 -13.29
N GLU A 429 -6.72 22.70 -14.43
CA GLU A 429 -6.07 21.48 -14.93
C GLU A 429 -4.69 21.87 -15.46
N LEU A 430 -3.65 21.44 -14.75
CA LEU A 430 -2.28 21.96 -14.91
C LEU A 430 -1.62 21.59 -16.25
N LEU A 431 -1.94 20.43 -16.82
CA LEU A 431 -1.31 19.93 -18.04
C LEU A 431 -1.82 20.66 -19.29
N ALA A 432 -3.10 21.01 -19.32
CA ALA A 432 -3.73 21.74 -20.40
C ALA A 432 -3.94 23.25 -20.09
N GLU A 433 -3.65 23.66 -18.86
CA GLU A 433 -3.85 25.04 -18.36
C GLU A 433 -5.31 25.54 -18.48
N ASN A 434 -6.25 24.62 -18.41
CA ASN A 434 -7.67 24.95 -18.54
C ASN A 434 -8.35 25.04 -17.16
N PRO A 435 -9.22 26.07 -16.96
CA PRO A 435 -10.04 26.10 -15.76
C PRO A 435 -11.02 24.92 -15.75
N ILE A 436 -11.29 24.39 -14.56
CA ILE A 436 -12.33 23.40 -14.33
C ILE A 436 -13.19 23.82 -13.14
N LYS A 437 -14.50 23.66 -13.27
CA LYS A 437 -15.45 23.96 -12.19
C LYS A 437 -15.95 22.70 -11.51
N ALA A 438 -16.33 22.84 -10.25
CA ALA A 438 -17.01 21.78 -9.53
C ALA A 438 -18.23 21.28 -10.31
N GLN A 439 -18.44 19.97 -10.33
CA GLN A 439 -19.50 19.25 -11.05
C GLN A 439 -19.35 19.21 -12.59
N GLU A 440 -18.30 19.79 -13.16
CA GLU A 440 -17.97 19.55 -14.56
C GLU A 440 -17.46 18.11 -14.77
N ASN A 441 -17.64 17.61 -15.97
CA ASN A 441 -17.09 16.30 -16.34
C ASN A 441 -15.60 16.43 -16.69
N LEU A 442 -14.79 15.56 -16.11
CA LEU A 442 -13.38 15.42 -16.41
C LEU A 442 -13.18 14.21 -17.32
N ASN A 443 -12.73 14.48 -18.54
CA ASN A 443 -12.41 13.45 -19.50
C ASN A 443 -10.94 13.06 -19.35
N ILE A 444 -10.69 11.77 -19.07
CA ILE A 444 -9.34 11.21 -18.85
C ILE A 444 -9.07 10.21 -19.98
N PRO A 445 -8.13 10.51 -20.89
CA PRO A 445 -7.79 9.60 -22.00
C PRO A 445 -7.41 8.21 -21.51
N ALA A 446 -7.45 7.23 -22.40
CA ALA A 446 -6.87 5.91 -22.17
C ALA A 446 -5.40 6.05 -21.72
N TRP A 447 -5.00 5.34 -20.66
CA TRP A 447 -3.66 5.41 -20.05
C TRP A 447 -3.23 6.86 -19.81
N GLY A 448 -4.17 7.72 -19.39
CA GLY A 448 -3.96 9.15 -19.23
C GLY A 448 -4.03 9.62 -17.79
N VAL A 449 -3.56 10.85 -17.61
CA VAL A 449 -3.59 11.56 -16.32
C VAL A 449 -4.16 12.97 -16.51
N LYS A 450 -4.88 13.43 -15.50
CA LYS A 450 -5.29 14.82 -15.31
C LYS A 450 -4.88 15.29 -13.93
N ILE A 451 -4.40 16.52 -13.84
CA ILE A 451 -3.91 17.07 -12.57
C ILE A 451 -4.60 18.42 -12.36
N VAL A 452 -5.32 18.53 -11.26
CA VAL A 452 -6.05 19.77 -10.93
C VAL A 452 -5.47 20.38 -9.65
N GLU A 453 -5.04 21.63 -9.73
CA GLU A 453 -4.74 22.48 -8.58
C GLU A 453 -5.96 23.31 -8.25
N GLU A 454 -6.49 23.18 -7.02
CA GLU A 454 -7.66 23.92 -6.56
C GLU A 454 -7.32 25.41 -6.39
N CYS A 455 -8.25 26.26 -6.77
CA CYS A 455 -8.14 27.70 -6.52
C CYS A 455 -8.53 28.03 -5.08
N ASP A 456 -7.95 29.10 -4.54
CA ASP A 456 -8.41 29.67 -3.27
C ASP A 456 -9.86 30.14 -3.40
N GLU A 457 -10.63 30.04 -2.34
CA GLU A 457 -11.96 30.61 -2.29
C GLU A 457 -11.84 32.14 -2.39
N GLN A 458 -12.50 32.72 -3.42
CA GLN A 458 -12.70 34.18 -3.49
C GLN A 458 -13.79 34.60 -2.55
#